data_3b4df67913cc135ba48c9b2adf238c7a
#
_entry.id   3b4df67913cc135ba48c9b2adf238c7a
#
_cell.length_a   1.000
_cell.length_b   1.000
_cell.length_c   1.000
_cell.angle_alpha   90.00
_cell.angle_beta   90.00
_cell.angle_gamma   90.00
#
_symmetry.space_group_name_H-M   'P 1'
#
loop_
_entity.id
_entity.type
_entity.pdbx_description
1 polymer ?
#
loop_
_entity_poly.entity_id
_entity_poly.type
_entity_poly.pdbx_seq_one_letter_code
_entity_poly.pdbx_strand_id
1 'polypeptide(L)'
;MNKELTKFYEQKASELRISVSHLRQKSRGFVAAEVGTFLVAIGFVVLYTLSSNAAWLLLFAALSVVLYLYIRHLDVKNDRLIRADEALLMVYEQELDYQKGDFGSFDAGERYVNPQHAYTYDLDVFGRGSLFQRLNRTVSTGGSNQLAACLSMEWGNEKGENPVERIVQRRESIKELSRNEAFLSRFKSFGTKEKINTESVIRAFDSLQTLSVSSLFSARWFRFLCYADLLGFYLSIVFSALDMAPGLLPVWWGMFNFMLAMLSSHKYISRINELITKVHHQVSGYLQVMRLINQTDFEASELQELKQKLSGGEESLEELDRILQKIDNRSNEIGVFLFNSFSLIDITIVRLFSRWQRNYHQFTDQWIATLNLFDALVSMGNFRLNEHRAVDAEVCDEEKVVYEAEGLYHPFLGEKAVANDFRIDNHEYYIITGANMAGKSTFLRSLGINYLLAMNGLPVFAFRLKISVFHLFTSMRTTDDLTHGISYFNAELQRLKQLLGSLQQDVPSLIILDEILKGTNSLDKLNGSRLFLEHISRLNVTGVIATHDLELSKMEDEKPQLFHNYCFEIELGTSITYSYKITKGVARNQNATYLLKEIL
;
A
#
# COMPACT_ATOMS: atom_id res chain seq x y z
N MET A 1 18.83 15.35 5.72
CA MET A 1 18.60 14.25 6.69
C MET A 1 18.03 14.83 7.99
N ASN A 2 16.91 14.33 8.49
CA ASN A 2 16.36 14.78 9.78
C ASN A 2 17.09 14.11 10.93
N LYS A 3 18.09 14.78 11.50
CA LYS A 3 18.95 14.22 12.58
C LYS A 3 18.16 13.83 13.83
N GLU A 4 17.08 14.53 14.15
CA GLU A 4 16.26 14.24 15.32
C GLU A 4 15.43 12.96 15.09
N LEU A 5 14.80 12.85 13.92
CA LEU A 5 14.02 11.68 13.56
C LEU A 5 14.90 10.42 13.41
N THR A 6 16.11 10.57 12.85
CA THR A 6 17.08 9.47 12.77
C THR A 6 17.46 8.96 14.15
N LYS A 7 17.79 9.86 15.09
CA LYS A 7 18.09 9.46 16.48
C LYS A 7 16.90 8.78 17.16
N PHE A 8 15.69 9.28 16.91
CA PHE A 8 14.47 8.66 17.45
C PHE A 8 14.32 7.22 16.93
N TYR A 9 14.49 7.00 15.62
CA TYR A 9 14.40 5.65 15.03
C TYR A 9 15.53 4.73 15.54
N GLU A 10 16.76 5.22 15.70
CA GLU A 10 17.87 4.47 16.27
C GLU A 10 17.57 4.03 17.71
N GLN A 11 17.04 4.93 18.52
CA GLN A 11 16.66 4.63 19.90
C GLN A 11 15.55 3.55 19.93
N LYS A 12 14.48 3.70 19.13
CA LYS A 12 13.39 2.73 19.05
C LYS A 12 13.86 1.36 18.59
N ALA A 13 14.70 1.30 17.57
CA ALA A 13 15.29 0.05 17.10
C ALA A 13 16.14 -0.63 18.18
N SER A 14 16.93 0.16 18.96
CA SER A 14 17.74 -0.36 20.07
C SER A 14 16.86 -0.92 21.21
N GLU A 15 15.82 -0.19 21.62
CA GLU A 15 14.85 -0.62 22.63
C GLU A 15 14.20 -1.96 22.24
N LEU A 16 13.75 -2.08 20.99
CA LEU A 16 13.11 -3.29 20.46
C LEU A 16 14.07 -4.48 20.35
N ARG A 17 15.32 -4.25 19.96
CA ARG A 17 16.34 -5.33 19.94
C ARG A 17 16.56 -5.93 21.32
N ILE A 18 16.60 -5.09 22.35
CA ILE A 18 16.73 -5.54 23.75
C ILE A 18 15.47 -6.33 24.16
N SER A 19 14.26 -5.80 23.86
CA SER A 19 12.99 -6.48 24.14
C SER A 19 12.92 -7.86 23.48
N VAL A 20 13.20 -7.95 22.18
CA VAL A 20 13.20 -9.21 21.43
C VAL A 20 14.19 -10.23 22.02
N SER A 21 15.40 -9.78 22.40
CA SER A 21 16.42 -10.65 23.00
C SER A 21 15.92 -11.25 24.33
N HIS A 22 15.31 -10.42 25.18
CA HIS A 22 14.75 -10.83 26.46
C HIS A 22 13.57 -11.80 26.28
N LEU A 23 12.64 -11.50 25.37
CA LEU A 23 11.49 -12.39 25.07
C LEU A 23 11.94 -13.72 24.49
N ARG A 24 12.96 -13.75 23.63
CA ARG A 24 13.55 -14.99 23.10
C ARG A 24 14.22 -15.83 24.19
N GLN A 25 14.90 -15.18 25.15
CA GLN A 25 15.48 -15.87 26.30
C GLN A 25 14.37 -16.52 27.15
N LYS A 26 13.27 -15.82 27.38
CA LYS A 26 12.09 -16.32 28.09
C LYS A 26 11.44 -17.52 27.36
N SER A 27 11.33 -17.46 26.03
CA SER A 27 10.80 -18.56 25.21
C SER A 27 11.64 -19.84 25.35
N ARG A 28 12.98 -19.72 25.37
CA ARG A 28 13.87 -20.89 25.65
C ARG A 28 13.57 -21.51 27.00
N GLY A 29 13.24 -20.69 28.02
CA GLY A 29 12.82 -21.20 29.33
C GLY A 29 11.48 -21.97 29.27
N PHE A 30 10.50 -21.44 28.53
CA PHE A 30 9.22 -22.12 28.33
C PHE A 30 9.38 -23.44 27.59
N VAL A 31 10.16 -23.48 26.51
CA VAL A 31 10.43 -24.73 25.77
C VAL A 31 11.08 -25.79 26.67
N ALA A 32 12.06 -25.40 27.50
CA ALA A 32 12.67 -26.32 28.46
C ALA A 32 11.66 -26.86 29.50
N ALA A 33 10.76 -26.01 29.99
CA ALA A 33 9.71 -26.40 30.92
C ALA A 33 8.63 -27.27 30.26
N GLU A 34 8.25 -27.00 28.98
CA GLU A 34 7.36 -27.86 28.19
C GLU A 34 7.92 -29.29 28.06
N VAL A 35 9.19 -29.39 27.64
CA VAL A 35 9.86 -30.71 27.52
C VAL A 35 9.93 -31.42 28.88
N GLY A 36 10.31 -30.68 29.93
CA GLY A 36 10.38 -31.25 31.28
C GLY A 36 9.04 -31.76 31.78
N THR A 37 7.97 -30.99 31.68
CA THR A 37 6.62 -31.40 32.12
C THR A 37 6.07 -32.56 31.29
N PHE A 38 6.36 -32.60 29.99
CA PHE A 38 5.98 -33.71 29.12
C PHE A 38 6.68 -35.05 29.52
N LEU A 39 8.00 -34.99 29.77
CA LEU A 39 8.76 -36.15 30.24
C LEU A 39 8.29 -36.64 31.59
N VAL A 40 7.96 -35.72 32.51
CA VAL A 40 7.39 -36.06 33.82
C VAL A 40 6.03 -36.75 33.66
N ALA A 41 5.16 -36.29 32.76
CA ALA A 41 3.88 -36.94 32.47
C ALA A 41 4.08 -38.37 31.97
N ILE A 42 4.99 -38.61 31.03
CA ILE A 42 5.35 -39.93 30.54
C ILE A 42 5.89 -40.81 31.69
N GLY A 43 6.78 -40.24 32.51
CA GLY A 43 7.34 -40.96 33.67
C GLY A 43 6.26 -41.47 34.62
N PHE A 44 5.24 -40.69 34.95
CA PHE A 44 4.12 -41.12 35.78
C PHE A 44 3.26 -42.19 35.10
N VAL A 45 3.06 -42.15 33.80
CA VAL A 45 2.35 -43.22 33.05
C VAL A 45 3.15 -44.54 33.08
N VAL A 46 4.47 -44.47 32.87
CA VAL A 46 5.35 -45.64 32.94
C VAL A 46 5.37 -46.22 34.35
N LEU A 47 5.49 -45.40 35.38
CA LEU A 47 5.42 -45.85 36.78
C LEU A 47 4.08 -46.50 37.12
N TYR A 48 2.97 -46.00 36.57
CA TYR A 48 1.65 -46.63 36.73
C TYR A 48 1.62 -48.04 36.14
N THR A 49 2.22 -48.25 34.97
CA THR A 49 2.27 -49.60 34.35
C THR A 49 3.19 -50.58 35.09
N LEU A 50 4.21 -50.07 35.78
CA LEU A 50 5.16 -50.86 36.56
C LEU A 50 4.70 -51.11 38.00
N SER A 51 3.84 -50.28 38.57
CA SER A 51 3.27 -50.41 39.91
C SER A 51 1.87 -51.01 39.82
N SER A 52 1.51 -51.91 40.77
CA SER A 52 0.20 -52.59 40.79
C SER A 52 -0.97 -51.58 40.93
N ASN A 53 -1.30 -50.84 39.86
CA ASN A 53 -2.48 -49.96 39.71
C ASN A 53 -2.63 -48.84 40.74
N ALA A 54 -1.60 -48.10 41.04
CA ALA A 54 -1.67 -46.92 41.89
C ALA A 54 -2.35 -45.73 41.14
N ALA A 55 -3.68 -45.63 41.16
CA ALA A 55 -4.50 -44.66 40.43
C ALA A 55 -4.07 -43.19 40.63
N TRP A 56 -3.45 -42.86 41.80
CA TRP A 56 -2.91 -41.54 42.06
C TRP A 56 -1.78 -41.13 41.11
N LEU A 57 -1.05 -42.08 40.50
CA LEU A 57 -0.03 -41.77 39.45
C LEU A 57 -0.66 -41.22 38.19
N LEU A 58 -1.84 -41.68 37.79
CA LEU A 58 -2.60 -41.13 36.66
C LEU A 58 -3.09 -39.70 36.95
N LEU A 59 -3.42 -39.40 38.23
CA LEU A 59 -3.77 -38.05 38.63
C LEU A 59 -2.57 -37.10 38.44
N PHE A 60 -1.36 -37.51 38.86
CA PHE A 60 -0.14 -36.68 38.65
C PHE A 60 0.24 -36.59 37.17
N ALA A 61 0.05 -37.64 36.38
CA ALA A 61 0.21 -37.55 34.93
C ALA A 61 -0.74 -36.53 34.31
N ALA A 62 -2.03 -36.58 34.69
CA ALA A 62 -3.02 -35.59 34.22
C ALA A 62 -2.68 -34.16 34.66
N LEU A 63 -2.24 -33.99 35.92
CA LEU A 63 -1.80 -32.67 36.41
C LEU A 63 -0.59 -32.14 35.63
N SER A 64 0.37 -32.99 35.29
CA SER A 64 1.55 -32.65 34.48
C SER A 64 1.15 -32.23 33.05
N VAL A 65 0.14 -32.89 32.45
CA VAL A 65 -0.40 -32.50 31.15
C VAL A 65 -1.10 -31.12 31.23
N VAL A 66 -1.87 -30.86 32.28
CA VAL A 66 -2.50 -29.54 32.50
C VAL A 66 -1.44 -28.45 32.64
N LEU A 67 -0.36 -28.74 33.40
CA LEU A 67 0.76 -27.81 33.55
C LEU A 67 1.49 -27.58 32.21
N TYR A 68 1.70 -28.59 31.41
CA TYR A 68 2.25 -28.51 30.06
C TYR A 68 1.39 -27.59 29.18
N LEU A 69 0.07 -27.78 29.15
CA LEU A 69 -0.85 -26.96 28.37
C LEU A 69 -0.85 -25.52 28.83
N TYR A 70 -0.72 -25.26 30.13
CA TYR A 70 -0.61 -23.89 30.67
C TYR A 70 0.70 -23.22 30.24
N ILE A 71 1.85 -23.90 30.35
CA ILE A 71 3.14 -23.37 29.90
C ILE A 71 3.10 -23.09 28.39
N ARG A 72 2.55 -24.03 27.62
CA ARG A 72 2.36 -23.85 26.17
C ARG A 72 1.52 -22.62 25.82
N HIS A 73 0.46 -22.38 26.59
CA HIS A 73 -0.35 -21.16 26.43
C HIS A 73 0.49 -19.89 26.68
N LEU A 74 1.35 -19.88 27.69
CA LEU A 74 2.24 -18.75 27.98
C LEU A 74 3.30 -18.55 26.88
N ASP A 75 3.87 -19.64 26.35
CA ASP A 75 4.86 -19.58 25.27
C ASP A 75 4.24 -19.04 23.97
N VAL A 76 3.06 -19.49 23.60
CA VAL A 76 2.32 -18.97 22.43
C VAL A 76 2.03 -17.47 22.57
N LYS A 77 1.70 -17.01 23.80
CA LYS A 77 1.51 -15.57 24.07
C LYS A 77 2.81 -14.79 23.94
N ASN A 78 3.90 -15.34 24.46
CA ASN A 78 5.24 -14.77 24.34
C ASN A 78 5.72 -14.70 22.88
N ASP A 79 5.47 -15.73 22.09
CA ASP A 79 5.76 -15.81 20.66
C ASP A 79 5.04 -14.72 19.84
N ARG A 80 3.80 -14.41 20.22
CA ARG A 80 3.06 -13.29 19.59
C ARG A 80 3.73 -11.93 19.87
N LEU A 81 4.23 -11.73 21.08
CA LEU A 81 4.97 -10.51 21.43
C LEU A 81 6.29 -10.43 20.66
N ILE A 82 7.05 -11.53 20.58
CA ILE A 82 8.29 -11.59 19.77
C ILE A 82 8.00 -11.16 18.33
N ARG A 83 6.99 -11.76 17.69
CA ARG A 83 6.65 -11.45 16.30
C ARG A 83 6.22 -10.00 16.11
N ALA A 84 5.51 -9.42 17.08
CA ALA A 84 5.08 -8.03 17.03
C ALA A 84 6.27 -7.06 17.16
N ASP A 85 7.19 -7.32 18.12
CA ASP A 85 8.37 -6.49 18.32
C ASP A 85 9.37 -6.62 17.15
N GLU A 86 9.55 -7.82 16.59
CA GLU A 86 10.35 -8.04 15.38
C GLU A 86 9.80 -7.29 14.17
N ALA A 87 8.48 -7.28 13.97
CA ALA A 87 7.85 -6.55 12.88
C ALA A 87 8.03 -5.03 13.03
N LEU A 88 7.89 -4.51 14.26
CA LEU A 88 8.16 -3.11 14.55
C LEU A 88 9.64 -2.75 14.37
N LEU A 89 10.55 -3.61 14.82
CA LEU A 89 12.00 -3.43 14.64
C LEU A 89 12.33 -3.32 13.14
N MET A 90 11.77 -4.18 12.30
CA MET A 90 11.97 -4.13 10.86
C MET A 90 11.47 -2.82 10.26
N VAL A 91 10.33 -2.28 10.73
CA VAL A 91 9.84 -0.95 10.30
C VAL A 91 10.88 0.13 10.58
N TYR A 92 11.42 0.19 11.81
CA TYR A 92 12.40 1.22 12.15
C TYR A 92 13.73 1.05 11.41
N GLU A 93 14.18 -0.17 11.18
CA GLU A 93 15.38 -0.45 10.38
C GLU A 93 15.21 0.01 8.93
N GLN A 94 14.06 -0.28 8.30
CA GLN A 94 13.74 0.19 6.95
C GLN A 94 13.67 1.72 6.85
N GLU A 95 13.08 2.40 7.86
CA GLU A 95 13.06 3.87 7.88
C GLU A 95 14.45 4.47 8.13
N LEU A 96 15.33 3.80 8.88
CA LEU A 96 16.72 4.21 9.02
C LEU A 96 17.49 4.10 7.70
N ASP A 97 17.25 3.04 6.92
CA ASP A 97 17.85 2.89 5.59
C ASP A 97 17.31 3.95 4.61
N TYR A 98 16.00 4.26 4.69
CA TYR A 98 15.41 5.38 3.96
C TYR A 98 16.13 6.70 4.26
N GLN A 99 16.37 7.02 5.53
CA GLN A 99 17.09 8.24 5.93
C GLN A 99 18.54 8.29 5.40
N LYS A 100 19.17 7.14 5.13
CA LYS A 100 20.48 7.04 4.50
C LYS A 100 20.44 7.12 2.97
N GLY A 101 19.23 7.15 2.37
CA GLY A 101 19.01 7.17 0.92
C GLY A 101 18.96 5.78 0.28
N ASP A 102 18.83 4.72 1.07
CA ASP A 102 18.58 3.37 0.57
C ASP A 102 17.08 3.05 0.58
N PHE A 103 16.53 2.83 -0.60
CA PHE A 103 15.11 2.53 -0.81
C PHE A 103 14.88 1.08 -1.28
N GLY A 104 15.92 0.25 -1.29
CA GLY A 104 15.90 -1.09 -1.86
C GLY A 104 14.90 -2.05 -1.21
N SER A 105 14.54 -1.81 0.06
CA SER A 105 13.55 -2.61 0.80
C SER A 105 12.09 -2.33 0.41
N PHE A 106 11.82 -1.22 -0.31
CA PHE A 106 10.46 -0.83 -0.69
C PHE A 106 10.14 -1.21 -2.12
N ASP A 107 8.91 -1.68 -2.34
CA ASP A 107 8.40 -2.03 -3.67
C ASP A 107 8.44 -0.82 -4.60
N ALA A 108 9.13 -0.97 -5.72
CA ALA A 108 9.34 0.08 -6.70
C ALA A 108 8.12 0.33 -7.62
N GLY A 109 7.10 -0.53 -7.57
CA GLY A 109 5.93 -0.38 -8.42
C GLY A 109 6.22 -0.58 -9.92
N GLU A 110 7.18 -1.44 -10.28
CA GLU A 110 7.55 -1.68 -11.68
C GLU A 110 6.35 -2.11 -12.55
N ARG A 111 5.37 -2.79 -11.95
CA ARG A 111 4.12 -3.21 -12.61
C ARG A 111 3.21 -2.05 -13.04
N TYR A 112 3.41 -0.85 -12.50
CA TYR A 112 2.64 0.36 -12.85
C TYR A 112 3.34 1.23 -13.90
N VAL A 113 4.53 0.85 -14.34
CA VAL A 113 5.26 1.59 -15.39
C VAL A 113 4.48 1.50 -16.69
N ASN A 114 4.03 2.64 -17.18
CA ASN A 114 3.30 2.76 -18.45
C ASN A 114 3.89 3.90 -19.29
N PRO A 115 4.66 3.58 -20.34
CA PRO A 115 5.24 4.60 -21.23
C PRO A 115 4.21 5.44 -21.99
N GLN A 116 2.97 4.95 -22.13
CA GLN A 116 1.88 5.67 -22.80
C GLN A 116 1.11 6.61 -21.87
N HIS A 117 1.35 6.58 -20.56
CA HIS A 117 0.68 7.47 -19.63
C HIS A 117 1.07 8.93 -19.88
N ALA A 118 0.17 9.86 -19.61
CA ALA A 118 0.37 11.30 -19.88
C ALA A 118 1.66 11.89 -19.29
N TYR A 119 2.12 11.40 -18.10
CA TYR A 119 3.28 11.97 -17.40
C TYR A 119 4.05 10.98 -16.53
N THR A 120 3.48 9.84 -16.10
CA THR A 120 4.10 9.01 -15.05
C THR A 120 5.46 8.45 -15.45
N TYR A 121 5.64 8.11 -16.73
CA TYR A 121 6.90 7.59 -17.24
C TYR A 121 8.00 8.65 -17.30
N ASP A 122 7.67 9.84 -17.78
CA ASP A 122 8.62 10.96 -17.92
C ASP A 122 9.09 11.52 -16.58
N LEU A 123 8.20 11.51 -15.58
CA LEU A 123 8.46 12.05 -14.25
C LEU A 123 9.04 11.01 -13.28
N ASP A 124 9.39 9.81 -13.73
CA ASP A 124 9.87 8.73 -12.87
C ASP A 124 8.93 8.47 -11.67
N VAL A 125 7.61 8.43 -11.93
CA VAL A 125 6.65 8.18 -10.86
C VAL A 125 6.72 6.73 -10.37
N PHE A 126 6.95 5.77 -11.25
CA PHE A 126 7.06 4.34 -10.96
C PHE A 126 8.39 3.76 -11.41
N GLY A 127 8.81 2.65 -10.79
CA GLY A 127 10.07 1.98 -11.06
C GLY A 127 11.13 2.27 -9.99
N ARG A 128 12.34 1.77 -10.19
CA ARG A 128 13.45 1.92 -9.22
C ARG A 128 13.88 3.37 -9.07
N GLY A 129 14.04 3.81 -7.82
CA GLY A 129 14.40 5.18 -7.48
C GLY A 129 13.27 6.20 -7.66
N SER A 130 12.07 5.75 -8.00
CA SER A 130 10.89 6.56 -8.32
C SER A 130 10.24 7.25 -7.12
N LEU A 131 9.28 8.13 -7.42
CA LEU A 131 8.43 8.75 -6.40
C LEU A 131 7.63 7.70 -5.64
N PHE A 132 7.03 6.72 -6.34
CA PHE A 132 6.27 5.64 -5.72
C PHE A 132 7.12 4.83 -4.74
N GLN A 133 8.33 4.43 -5.10
CA GLN A 133 9.21 3.66 -4.21
C GLN A 133 9.53 4.41 -2.92
N ARG A 134 9.67 5.73 -3.00
CA ARG A 134 9.92 6.59 -1.82
C ARG A 134 8.69 6.79 -0.95
N LEU A 135 7.50 6.78 -1.53
CA LEU A 135 6.23 6.90 -0.79
C LEU A 135 5.75 5.57 -0.23
N ASN A 136 5.90 4.48 -0.98
CA ASN A 136 5.20 3.24 -0.74
C ASN A 136 5.59 2.56 0.59
N ARG A 137 4.69 2.62 1.55
CA ARG A 137 4.73 1.96 2.86
C ARG A 137 3.48 1.12 3.09
N THR A 138 2.75 0.80 2.01
CA THR A 138 1.50 0.08 2.08
C THR A 138 1.70 -1.34 2.59
N VAL A 139 0.77 -1.79 3.42
CA VAL A 139 0.77 -3.14 4.02
C VAL A 139 -0.02 -4.15 3.19
N SER A 140 -0.79 -3.65 2.19
CA SER A 140 -1.60 -4.48 1.29
C SER A 140 -1.27 -4.21 -0.18
N THR A 141 -1.55 -5.21 -1.04
CA THR A 141 -1.43 -5.01 -2.49
C THR A 141 -2.49 -4.06 -3.02
N GLY A 142 -3.68 -4.04 -2.40
CA GLY A 142 -4.75 -3.10 -2.73
C GLY A 142 -4.40 -1.67 -2.35
N GLY A 143 -3.76 -1.45 -1.19
CA GLY A 143 -3.23 -0.14 -0.81
C GLY A 143 -2.16 0.36 -1.78
N SER A 144 -1.27 -0.55 -2.25
CA SER A 144 -0.28 -0.23 -3.30
C SER A 144 -0.95 0.20 -4.60
N ASN A 145 -2.01 -0.52 -5.03
CA ASN A 145 -2.79 -0.15 -6.23
C ASN A 145 -3.48 1.20 -6.06
N GLN A 146 -4.05 1.46 -4.89
CA GLN A 146 -4.69 2.73 -4.58
C GLN A 146 -3.70 3.90 -4.55
N LEU A 147 -2.51 3.71 -3.97
CA LEU A 147 -1.43 4.71 -3.99
C LEU A 147 -0.98 4.99 -5.43
N ALA A 148 -0.85 3.96 -6.26
CA ALA A 148 -0.51 4.11 -7.67
C ALA A 148 -1.60 4.89 -8.43
N ALA A 149 -2.88 4.57 -8.22
CA ALA A 149 -4.00 5.29 -8.81
C ALA A 149 -4.03 6.78 -8.39
N CYS A 150 -3.70 7.07 -7.13
CA CYS A 150 -3.55 8.45 -6.65
C CYS A 150 -2.44 9.19 -7.43
N LEU A 151 -1.27 8.59 -7.60
CA LEU A 151 -0.15 9.21 -8.31
C LEU A 151 -0.36 9.29 -9.84
N SER A 152 -1.20 8.41 -10.40
CA SER A 152 -1.65 8.50 -11.80
C SER A 152 -2.84 9.44 -11.99
N MET A 153 -3.36 10.08 -10.93
CA MET A 153 -4.54 10.96 -10.92
C MET A 153 -5.79 10.31 -11.55
N GLU A 154 -5.90 8.98 -11.46
CA GLU A 154 -7.06 8.22 -11.96
C GLU A 154 -8.33 8.40 -11.08
N TRP A 155 -8.17 8.98 -9.90
CA TRP A 155 -9.21 9.17 -8.89
C TRP A 155 -10.04 10.46 -9.05
N GLY A 156 -9.66 11.34 -9.98
CA GLY A 156 -10.17 12.73 -10.08
C GLY A 156 -11.53 12.92 -10.77
N ASN A 157 -12.20 11.86 -11.23
CA ASN A 157 -13.36 11.97 -12.12
C ASN A 157 -14.72 11.67 -11.45
N GLU A 158 -14.84 11.72 -10.12
CA GLU A 158 -16.17 11.64 -9.50
C GLU A 158 -16.94 12.94 -9.76
N LYS A 159 -18.01 12.84 -10.55
CA LYS A 159 -18.82 13.98 -10.96
C LYS A 159 -19.48 14.62 -9.73
N GLY A 160 -19.13 15.88 -9.47
CA GLY A 160 -19.83 16.73 -8.52
C GLY A 160 -19.05 17.15 -7.27
N GLU A 161 -17.83 16.65 -7.03
CA GLU A 161 -16.98 17.12 -5.94
C GLU A 161 -16.04 18.23 -6.40
N ASN A 162 -15.85 19.26 -5.57
CA ASN A 162 -14.82 20.29 -5.81
C ASN A 162 -13.42 19.65 -5.58
N PRO A 163 -12.57 19.57 -6.61
CA PRO A 163 -11.26 18.93 -6.48
C PRO A 163 -10.36 19.64 -5.45
N VAL A 164 -10.48 20.94 -5.29
CA VAL A 164 -9.68 21.72 -4.32
C VAL A 164 -10.07 21.34 -2.89
N GLU A 165 -11.36 21.24 -2.57
CA GLU A 165 -11.82 20.82 -1.25
C GLU A 165 -11.31 19.42 -0.91
N ARG A 166 -11.38 18.51 -1.86
CA ARG A 166 -10.87 17.13 -1.68
C ARG A 166 -9.36 17.10 -1.42
N ILE A 167 -8.57 17.88 -2.16
CA ILE A 167 -7.12 18.00 -1.94
C ILE A 167 -6.82 18.56 -0.55
N VAL A 168 -7.58 19.56 -0.12
CA VAL A 168 -7.41 20.18 1.21
C VAL A 168 -7.76 19.18 2.32
N GLN A 169 -8.88 18.46 2.21
CA GLN A 169 -9.28 17.44 3.18
C GLN A 169 -8.22 16.33 3.28
N ARG A 170 -7.73 15.86 2.14
CA ARG A 170 -6.66 14.86 2.08
C ARG A 170 -5.37 15.34 2.72
N ARG A 171 -4.99 16.59 2.48
CA ARG A 171 -3.82 17.21 3.12
C ARG A 171 -3.94 17.21 4.64
N GLU A 172 -5.11 17.55 5.19
CA GLU A 172 -5.30 17.53 6.65
C GLU A 172 -5.26 16.10 7.20
N SER A 173 -5.81 15.10 6.48
CA SER A 173 -5.69 13.69 6.82
C SER A 173 -4.22 13.21 6.86
N ILE A 174 -3.44 13.55 5.82
CA ILE A 174 -2.02 13.22 5.75
C ILE A 174 -1.23 13.90 6.87
N LYS A 175 -1.58 15.14 7.19
CA LYS A 175 -0.94 15.93 8.25
C LYS A 175 -1.23 15.36 9.63
N GLU A 176 -2.46 14.96 9.91
CA GLU A 176 -2.83 14.29 11.14
C GLU A 176 -2.09 12.96 11.29
N LEU A 177 -2.13 12.11 10.28
CA LEU A 177 -1.41 10.83 10.28
C LEU A 177 0.09 11.02 10.52
N SER A 178 0.71 12.03 9.90
CA SER A 178 2.14 12.30 10.07
C SER A 178 2.57 12.70 11.48
N ARG A 179 1.63 13.18 12.30
CA ARG A 179 1.88 13.54 13.72
C ARG A 179 1.82 12.34 14.66
N ASN A 180 1.22 11.24 14.22
CA ASN A 180 1.06 10.03 15.04
C ASN A 180 2.02 8.92 14.56
N GLU A 181 3.31 9.09 14.86
CA GLU A 181 4.34 8.14 14.49
C GLU A 181 4.07 6.72 15.03
N ALA A 182 3.57 6.60 16.26
CA ALA A 182 3.26 5.31 16.88
C ALA A 182 2.17 4.54 16.10
N PHE A 183 1.14 5.25 15.62
CA PHE A 183 0.12 4.69 14.75
C PHE A 183 0.73 4.24 13.41
N LEU A 184 1.51 5.11 12.74
CA LEU A 184 2.14 4.81 11.46
C LEU A 184 3.03 3.58 11.55
N SER A 185 3.91 3.50 12.56
CA SER A 185 4.83 2.38 12.73
C SER A 185 4.10 1.08 13.07
N ARG A 186 3.06 1.16 13.92
CA ARG A 186 2.23 0.00 14.21
C ARG A 186 1.47 -0.49 12.99
N PHE A 187 0.88 0.40 12.21
CA PHE A 187 0.18 0.06 10.97
C PHE A 187 1.12 -0.63 9.99
N LYS A 188 2.28 -0.03 9.70
CA LYS A 188 3.30 -0.60 8.81
C LYS A 188 3.76 -1.99 9.23
N SER A 189 3.83 -2.26 10.54
CA SER A 189 4.30 -3.55 11.06
C SER A 189 3.44 -4.74 10.63
N PHE A 190 2.19 -4.53 10.24
CA PHE A 190 1.31 -5.60 9.76
C PHE A 190 1.66 -6.13 8.35
N GLY A 191 2.44 -5.37 7.57
CA GLY A 191 2.87 -5.75 6.21
C GLY A 191 4.36 -6.04 6.03
N THR A 192 5.17 -5.97 7.11
CA THR A 192 6.64 -6.07 7.01
C THR A 192 7.15 -7.44 6.58
N LYS A 193 6.52 -8.53 7.04
CA LYS A 193 6.94 -9.90 6.69
C LYS A 193 6.39 -10.32 5.33
N GLU A 194 5.14 -10.01 5.08
CA GLU A 194 4.44 -10.31 3.84
C GLU A 194 3.28 -9.31 3.69
N LYS A 195 3.13 -8.72 2.51
CA LYS A 195 1.98 -7.84 2.22
C LYS A 195 0.69 -8.66 2.16
N ILE A 196 -0.39 -8.08 2.67
CA ILE A 196 -1.74 -8.63 2.54
C ILE A 196 -2.12 -8.66 1.05
N ASN A 197 -2.36 -9.86 0.52
CA ASN A 197 -2.75 -10.03 -0.87
C ASN A 197 -4.25 -9.78 -1.04
N THR A 198 -4.61 -8.55 -1.35
CA THR A 198 -6.00 -8.09 -1.52
C THR A 198 -6.74 -8.84 -2.61
N GLU A 199 -6.10 -9.14 -3.75
CA GLU A 199 -6.74 -9.86 -4.85
C GLU A 199 -7.14 -11.28 -4.45
N SER A 200 -6.30 -11.95 -3.64
CA SER A 200 -6.61 -13.28 -3.12
C SER A 200 -7.80 -13.24 -2.16
N VAL A 201 -7.91 -12.19 -1.35
CA VAL A 201 -9.04 -11.98 -0.42
C VAL A 201 -10.32 -11.72 -1.21
N ILE A 202 -10.30 -10.81 -2.19
CA ILE A 202 -11.46 -10.51 -3.04
C ILE A 202 -11.93 -11.79 -3.76
N ARG A 203 -11.03 -12.51 -4.45
CA ARG A 203 -11.38 -13.75 -5.14
C ARG A 203 -11.96 -14.82 -4.22
N ALA A 204 -11.46 -14.90 -2.98
CA ALA A 204 -12.01 -15.82 -1.99
C ALA A 204 -13.42 -15.39 -1.55
N PHE A 205 -13.63 -14.11 -1.28
CA PHE A 205 -14.95 -13.58 -0.91
C PHE A 205 -15.98 -13.74 -2.05
N ASP A 206 -15.62 -13.44 -3.30
CA ASP A 206 -16.47 -13.67 -4.47
C ASP A 206 -16.86 -15.15 -4.60
N SER A 207 -15.88 -16.05 -4.40
CA SER A 207 -16.12 -17.49 -4.45
C SER A 207 -17.00 -17.97 -3.29
N LEU A 208 -16.89 -17.34 -2.11
CA LEU A 208 -17.75 -17.63 -0.96
C LEU A 208 -19.18 -17.09 -1.16
N GLN A 209 -19.35 -15.97 -1.86
CA GLN A 209 -20.69 -15.45 -2.20
C GLN A 209 -21.46 -16.42 -3.07
N THR A 210 -20.79 -17.09 -4.02
CA THR A 210 -21.44 -18.08 -4.90
C THR A 210 -21.78 -19.40 -4.21
N LEU A 211 -21.27 -19.62 -2.98
CA LEU A 211 -21.55 -20.84 -2.21
C LEU A 211 -22.97 -20.80 -1.60
N SER A 212 -23.91 -21.45 -2.28
CA SER A 212 -25.28 -21.58 -1.78
C SER A 212 -25.36 -22.62 -0.66
N VAL A 213 -25.40 -22.16 0.59
CA VAL A 213 -25.63 -23.03 1.75
C VAL A 213 -27.12 -23.33 1.90
N SER A 214 -27.47 -24.61 2.07
CA SER A 214 -28.87 -25.02 2.27
C SER A 214 -29.51 -24.25 3.43
N SER A 215 -30.75 -23.79 3.25
CA SER A 215 -31.54 -23.11 4.28
C SER A 215 -31.78 -23.97 5.53
N LEU A 216 -31.60 -25.29 5.41
CA LEU A 216 -31.69 -26.24 6.51
C LEU A 216 -30.79 -25.83 7.71
N PHE A 217 -29.52 -25.46 7.44
CA PHE A 217 -28.56 -25.06 8.49
C PHE A 217 -28.97 -23.81 9.24
N SER A 218 -29.82 -22.98 8.63
CA SER A 218 -30.33 -21.73 9.22
C SER A 218 -31.64 -21.90 9.96
N ALA A 219 -32.33 -23.03 9.75
CA ALA A 219 -33.64 -23.30 10.33
C ALA A 219 -33.56 -23.45 11.86
N ARG A 220 -34.48 -22.79 12.59
CA ARG A 220 -34.55 -22.88 14.05
C ARG A 220 -34.83 -24.29 14.55
N TRP A 221 -35.72 -25.02 13.84
CA TRP A 221 -36.05 -26.40 14.19
C TRP A 221 -34.87 -27.36 14.04
N PHE A 222 -34.04 -27.21 12.97
CA PHE A 222 -32.85 -28.03 12.78
C PHE A 222 -31.81 -27.80 13.91
N ARG A 223 -31.61 -26.56 14.32
CA ARG A 223 -30.77 -26.22 15.46
C ARG A 223 -31.26 -26.88 16.74
N PHE A 224 -32.58 -26.81 17.00
CA PHE A 224 -33.16 -27.48 18.17
C PHE A 224 -32.93 -29.00 18.13
N LEU A 225 -33.11 -29.65 16.97
CA LEU A 225 -32.80 -31.06 16.81
C LEU A 225 -31.34 -31.39 17.10
N CYS A 226 -30.38 -30.62 16.61
CA CYS A 226 -28.96 -30.83 16.92
C CYS A 226 -28.66 -30.72 18.43
N TYR A 227 -29.28 -29.76 19.14
CA TYR A 227 -29.12 -29.65 20.57
C TYR A 227 -29.79 -30.77 21.34
N ALA A 228 -30.97 -31.20 20.91
CA ALA A 228 -31.67 -32.36 21.52
C ALA A 228 -30.90 -33.64 21.32
N ASP A 229 -30.33 -33.83 20.12
CA ASP A 229 -29.45 -34.98 19.83
C ASP A 229 -28.19 -35.00 20.71
N LEU A 230 -27.48 -33.87 20.82
CA LEU A 230 -26.30 -33.78 21.70
C LEU A 230 -26.68 -34.01 23.17
N LEU A 231 -27.81 -33.49 23.63
CA LEU A 231 -28.30 -33.74 25.00
C LEU A 231 -28.55 -35.22 25.21
N GLY A 232 -29.24 -35.88 24.27
CA GLY A 232 -29.46 -37.34 24.31
C GLY A 232 -28.15 -38.14 24.32
N PHE A 233 -27.18 -37.74 23.50
CA PHE A 233 -25.85 -38.32 23.46
C PHE A 233 -25.14 -38.25 24.84
N TYR A 234 -25.10 -37.05 25.46
CA TYR A 234 -24.46 -36.91 26.77
C TYR A 234 -25.21 -37.62 27.88
N LEU A 235 -26.55 -37.66 27.82
CA LEU A 235 -27.35 -38.48 28.75
C LEU A 235 -27.05 -39.98 28.58
N SER A 236 -26.84 -40.46 27.35
CA SER A 236 -26.46 -41.85 27.09
C SER A 236 -25.13 -42.24 27.74
N ILE A 237 -24.15 -41.31 27.77
CA ILE A 237 -22.87 -41.51 28.46
C ILE A 237 -23.09 -41.66 29.96
N VAL A 238 -23.90 -40.78 30.55
CA VAL A 238 -24.19 -40.82 32.00
C VAL A 238 -24.93 -42.11 32.37
N PHE A 239 -25.99 -42.47 31.64
CA PHE A 239 -26.75 -43.70 31.93
C PHE A 239 -25.94 -44.95 31.71
N SER A 240 -25.05 -44.97 30.73
CA SER A 240 -24.13 -46.08 30.50
C SER A 240 -23.08 -46.21 31.63
N ALA A 241 -22.58 -45.06 32.14
CA ALA A 241 -21.65 -45.03 33.27
C ALA A 241 -22.29 -45.45 34.59
N LEU A 242 -23.64 -45.34 34.71
CA LEU A 242 -24.44 -45.77 35.86
C LEU A 242 -25.02 -47.19 35.70
N ASP A 243 -24.57 -47.94 34.69
CA ASP A 243 -25.09 -49.28 34.31
C ASP A 243 -26.62 -49.32 34.05
N MET A 244 -27.22 -48.15 33.73
CA MET A 244 -28.65 -48.01 33.39
C MET A 244 -28.93 -48.16 31.89
N ALA A 245 -27.88 -48.17 31.04
CA ALA A 245 -27.96 -48.35 29.60
C ALA A 245 -26.80 -49.21 29.09
N PRO A 246 -26.92 -49.84 27.89
CA PRO A 246 -25.82 -50.62 27.30
C PRO A 246 -24.55 -49.80 27.14
N GLY A 247 -23.39 -50.28 27.56
CA GLY A 247 -22.11 -49.60 27.53
C GLY A 247 -21.62 -49.16 26.14
N LEU A 248 -22.11 -49.81 25.07
CA LEU A 248 -21.81 -49.47 23.69
C LEU A 248 -22.74 -48.40 23.11
N LEU A 249 -23.83 -48.01 23.79
CA LEU A 249 -24.80 -47.03 23.29
C LEU A 249 -24.16 -45.69 22.96
N PRO A 250 -23.32 -45.08 23.83
CA PRO A 250 -22.64 -43.79 23.51
C PRO A 250 -21.70 -43.91 22.31
N VAL A 251 -21.06 -45.05 22.12
CA VAL A 251 -20.15 -45.29 21.00
C VAL A 251 -20.92 -45.25 19.67
N TRP A 252 -22.01 -46.00 19.59
CA TRP A 252 -22.85 -46.01 18.38
C TRP A 252 -23.51 -44.66 18.11
N TRP A 253 -23.91 -43.95 19.16
CA TRP A 253 -24.47 -42.60 19.02
C TRP A 253 -23.41 -41.60 18.54
N GLY A 254 -22.19 -41.64 19.07
CA GLY A 254 -21.09 -40.82 18.59
C GLY A 254 -20.72 -41.10 17.12
N MET A 255 -20.76 -42.41 16.70
CA MET A 255 -20.61 -42.75 15.27
C MET A 255 -21.75 -42.20 14.40
N PHE A 256 -22.98 -42.24 14.91
CA PHE A 256 -24.13 -41.62 14.22
C PHE A 256 -23.94 -40.12 14.06
N ASN A 257 -23.53 -39.39 15.09
CA ASN A 257 -23.24 -37.95 15.06
C ASN A 257 -22.15 -37.64 14.05
N PHE A 258 -21.06 -38.39 14.03
CA PHE A 258 -20.00 -38.27 13.04
C PHE A 258 -20.54 -38.42 11.61
N MET A 259 -21.32 -39.50 11.37
CA MET A 259 -21.87 -39.78 10.06
C MET A 259 -22.89 -38.73 9.61
N LEU A 260 -23.72 -38.22 10.53
CA LEU A 260 -24.68 -37.14 10.29
C LEU A 260 -23.94 -35.85 9.88
N ALA A 261 -22.89 -35.47 10.61
CA ALA A 261 -22.07 -34.31 10.31
C ALA A 261 -21.37 -34.46 8.95
N MET A 262 -20.77 -35.61 8.68
CA MET A 262 -20.10 -35.87 7.39
C MET A 262 -21.07 -35.80 6.20
N LEU A 263 -22.19 -36.47 6.25
CA LEU A 263 -23.14 -36.50 5.15
C LEU A 263 -23.78 -35.14 4.89
N SER A 264 -24.06 -34.36 5.95
CA SER A 264 -24.73 -33.06 5.81
C SER A 264 -23.79 -31.90 5.48
N SER A 265 -22.56 -31.90 6.02
CA SER A 265 -21.70 -30.70 6.03
C SER A 265 -20.44 -30.84 5.18
N HIS A 266 -19.97 -32.05 4.85
CA HIS A 266 -18.67 -32.30 4.21
C HIS A 266 -18.46 -31.46 2.94
N LYS A 267 -19.45 -31.42 2.05
CA LYS A 267 -19.39 -30.65 0.81
C LYS A 267 -19.13 -29.15 1.07
N TYR A 268 -19.82 -28.58 2.03
CA TYR A 268 -19.69 -27.17 2.38
C TYR A 268 -18.36 -26.89 3.07
N ILE A 269 -17.99 -27.72 4.04
CA ILE A 269 -16.74 -27.57 4.79
C ILE A 269 -15.53 -27.73 3.88
N SER A 270 -15.50 -28.72 3.00
CA SER A 270 -14.41 -28.91 2.05
C SER A 270 -14.23 -27.68 1.17
N ARG A 271 -15.34 -27.11 0.68
CA ARG A 271 -15.28 -25.89 -0.16
C ARG A 271 -14.87 -24.65 0.61
N ILE A 272 -15.41 -24.45 1.82
CA ILE A 272 -15.01 -23.36 2.69
C ILE A 272 -13.51 -23.49 3.02
N ASN A 273 -13.06 -24.67 3.40
CA ASN A 273 -11.66 -24.92 3.74
C ASN A 273 -10.72 -24.64 2.56
N GLU A 274 -11.06 -25.11 1.34
CA GLU A 274 -10.27 -24.86 0.13
C GLU A 274 -10.09 -23.37 -0.16
N LEU A 275 -11.18 -22.59 -0.01
CA LEU A 275 -11.18 -21.16 -0.34
C LEU A 275 -10.49 -20.31 0.73
N ILE A 276 -10.63 -20.70 1.99
CA ILE A 276 -10.27 -19.83 3.11
C ILE A 276 -8.91 -20.15 3.71
N THR A 277 -8.47 -21.40 3.72
CA THR A 277 -7.15 -21.74 4.27
C THR A 277 -6.03 -20.93 3.61
N LYS A 278 -6.20 -20.63 2.31
CA LYS A 278 -5.26 -19.81 1.53
C LYS A 278 -5.25 -18.33 1.92
N VAL A 279 -6.33 -17.82 2.52
CA VAL A 279 -6.49 -16.38 2.83
C VAL A 279 -6.63 -16.08 4.32
N HIS A 280 -6.59 -17.09 5.19
CA HIS A 280 -6.76 -16.90 6.63
C HIS A 280 -5.76 -15.87 7.19
N HIS A 281 -4.49 -15.98 6.82
CA HIS A 281 -3.46 -15.03 7.24
C HIS A 281 -3.77 -13.60 6.78
N GLN A 282 -4.24 -13.43 5.55
CA GLN A 282 -4.60 -12.13 4.98
C GLN A 282 -5.84 -11.53 5.68
N VAL A 283 -6.86 -12.35 5.97
CA VAL A 283 -8.05 -11.91 6.73
C VAL A 283 -7.66 -11.45 8.13
N SER A 284 -6.81 -12.23 8.82
CA SER A 284 -6.27 -11.84 10.13
C SER A 284 -5.44 -10.54 10.06
N GLY A 285 -4.71 -10.31 8.97
CA GLY A 285 -4.00 -9.06 8.71
C GLY A 285 -4.96 -7.87 8.62
N TYR A 286 -6.00 -7.98 7.79
CA TYR A 286 -7.03 -6.93 7.68
C TYR A 286 -7.75 -6.67 9.00
N LEU A 287 -8.05 -7.72 9.78
CA LEU A 287 -8.64 -7.55 11.10
C LEU A 287 -7.74 -6.73 12.04
N GLN A 288 -6.43 -6.97 12.04
CA GLN A 288 -5.49 -6.20 12.86
C GLN A 288 -5.41 -4.73 12.42
N VAL A 289 -5.40 -4.47 11.12
CA VAL A 289 -5.44 -3.11 10.54
C VAL A 289 -6.73 -2.41 10.97
N MET A 290 -7.87 -3.06 10.81
CA MET A 290 -9.18 -2.49 11.15
C MET A 290 -9.32 -2.19 12.64
N ARG A 291 -8.84 -3.08 13.50
CA ARG A 291 -8.78 -2.85 14.96
C ARG A 291 -7.95 -1.62 15.31
N LEU A 292 -6.79 -1.47 14.71
CA LEU A 292 -5.93 -0.31 14.95
C LEU A 292 -6.62 1.00 14.55
N ILE A 293 -7.31 1.02 13.39
CA ILE A 293 -8.08 2.17 12.92
C ILE A 293 -9.22 2.48 13.89
N ASN A 294 -10.00 1.47 14.32
CA ASN A 294 -11.14 1.65 15.21
C ASN A 294 -10.74 2.15 16.61
N GLN A 295 -9.57 1.72 17.11
CA GLN A 295 -9.03 2.12 18.40
C GLN A 295 -8.40 3.52 18.41
N THR A 296 -8.19 4.11 17.21
CA THR A 296 -7.60 5.44 17.08
C THR A 296 -8.69 6.48 16.83
N ASP A 297 -8.62 7.61 17.53
CA ASP A 297 -9.49 8.75 17.27
C ASP A 297 -8.83 9.66 16.24
N PHE A 298 -9.62 10.11 15.26
CA PHE A 298 -9.20 11.00 14.19
C PHE A 298 -9.99 12.31 14.21
N GLU A 299 -9.33 13.42 13.88
CA GLU A 299 -9.93 14.76 13.80
C GLU A 299 -10.27 15.14 12.35
N ALA A 300 -9.46 14.72 11.38
CA ALA A 300 -9.67 15.02 9.95
C ALA A 300 -10.93 14.34 9.42
N SER A 301 -11.76 15.11 8.72
CA SER A 301 -13.07 14.68 8.22
C SER A 301 -13.00 13.44 7.33
N GLU A 302 -12.02 13.37 6.41
CA GLU A 302 -11.81 12.21 5.52
C GLU A 302 -11.49 10.94 6.33
N LEU A 303 -10.64 11.03 7.37
CA LEU A 303 -10.30 9.87 8.21
C LEU A 303 -11.49 9.41 9.05
N GLN A 304 -12.29 10.35 9.56
CA GLN A 304 -13.54 10.04 10.29
C GLN A 304 -14.55 9.34 9.37
N GLU A 305 -14.73 9.83 8.16
CA GLU A 305 -15.62 9.23 7.17
C GLU A 305 -15.17 7.80 6.80
N LEU A 306 -13.86 7.61 6.56
CA LEU A 306 -13.30 6.29 6.29
C LEU A 306 -13.49 5.34 7.48
N LYS A 307 -13.25 5.80 8.71
CA LYS A 307 -13.51 5.02 9.93
C LYS A 307 -14.99 4.64 10.03
N GLN A 308 -15.91 5.55 9.73
CA GLN A 308 -17.35 5.27 9.74
C GLN A 308 -17.73 4.22 8.67
N LYS A 309 -17.16 4.29 7.47
CA LYS A 309 -17.38 3.30 6.40
C LYS A 309 -16.91 1.89 6.78
N LEU A 310 -15.98 1.76 7.74
CA LEU A 310 -15.51 0.47 8.28
C LEU A 310 -16.41 -0.07 9.41
N SER A 311 -17.47 0.63 9.78
CA SER A 311 -18.40 0.21 10.84
C SER A 311 -18.97 -1.20 10.55
N GLY A 312 -18.99 -2.06 11.59
CA GLY A 312 -19.42 -3.46 11.47
C GLY A 312 -18.39 -4.40 10.81
N GLY A 313 -17.31 -3.86 10.23
CA GLY A 313 -16.30 -4.66 9.55
C GLY A 313 -15.43 -5.45 10.53
N GLU A 314 -15.10 -4.88 11.69
CA GLU A 314 -14.30 -5.58 12.71
C GLU A 314 -15.06 -6.81 13.24
N GLU A 315 -16.33 -6.65 13.60
CA GLU A 315 -17.17 -7.76 14.08
C GLU A 315 -17.31 -8.85 13.02
N SER A 316 -17.46 -8.43 11.75
CA SER A 316 -17.55 -9.35 10.62
C SER A 316 -16.28 -10.18 10.45
N LEU A 317 -15.11 -9.52 10.40
CA LEU A 317 -13.82 -10.20 10.25
C LEU A 317 -13.49 -11.05 11.48
N GLU A 318 -13.87 -10.63 12.69
CA GLU A 318 -13.74 -11.46 13.89
C GLU A 318 -14.61 -12.71 13.85
N GLU A 319 -15.86 -12.60 13.40
CA GLU A 319 -16.74 -13.76 13.26
C GLU A 319 -16.17 -14.72 12.24
N LEU A 320 -15.65 -14.20 11.11
CA LEU A 320 -14.99 -15.00 10.09
C LEU A 320 -13.72 -15.68 10.64
N ASP A 321 -12.83 -14.94 11.29
CA ASP A 321 -11.58 -15.47 11.87
C ASP A 321 -11.88 -16.60 12.89
N ARG A 322 -12.90 -16.44 13.74
CA ARG A 322 -13.35 -17.50 14.66
C ARG A 322 -13.86 -18.75 13.93
N ILE A 323 -14.54 -18.59 12.80
CA ILE A 323 -14.99 -19.72 11.96
C ILE A 323 -13.77 -20.46 11.41
N LEU A 324 -12.75 -19.72 10.93
CA LEU A 324 -11.53 -20.27 10.38
C LEU A 324 -10.71 -21.03 11.43
N GLN A 325 -10.54 -20.44 12.61
CA GLN A 325 -9.87 -21.10 13.73
C GLN A 325 -10.52 -22.42 14.11
N LYS A 326 -11.88 -22.50 14.05
CA LYS A 326 -12.59 -23.76 14.28
C LYS A 326 -12.31 -24.80 13.20
N ILE A 327 -12.13 -24.38 11.96
CA ILE A 327 -11.75 -25.26 10.84
C ILE A 327 -10.31 -25.76 11.04
N ASP A 328 -9.37 -24.88 11.38
CA ASP A 328 -7.97 -25.23 11.59
C ASP A 328 -7.78 -26.17 12.80
N ASN A 329 -8.51 -25.94 13.89
CA ASN A 329 -8.41 -26.78 15.11
C ASN A 329 -8.83 -28.23 14.89
N ARG A 330 -9.58 -28.54 13.84
CA ARG A 330 -9.99 -29.91 13.47
C ARG A 330 -9.13 -30.51 12.34
N SER A 331 -7.96 -29.97 12.05
CA SER A 331 -7.14 -30.23 10.85
C SER A 331 -6.63 -31.67 10.68
N ASN A 332 -6.77 -32.53 11.67
CA ASN A 332 -6.41 -33.96 11.57
C ASN A 332 -7.66 -34.88 11.61
N GLU A 333 -7.55 -36.08 11.03
CA GLU A 333 -8.66 -37.02 10.90
C GLU A 333 -9.25 -37.42 12.26
N ILE A 334 -8.41 -37.56 13.28
CA ILE A 334 -8.83 -37.86 14.65
C ILE A 334 -9.64 -36.70 15.22
N GLY A 335 -9.19 -35.45 15.00
CA GLY A 335 -9.91 -34.27 15.43
C GLY A 335 -11.28 -34.15 14.75
N VAL A 336 -11.35 -34.40 13.44
CA VAL A 336 -12.63 -34.43 12.69
C VAL A 336 -13.59 -35.44 13.29
N PHE A 337 -13.11 -36.66 13.57
CA PHE A 337 -13.94 -37.71 14.18
C PHE A 337 -14.42 -37.30 15.58
N LEU A 338 -13.52 -36.95 16.48
CA LEU A 338 -13.86 -36.61 17.85
C LEU A 338 -14.78 -35.38 17.95
N PHE A 339 -14.41 -34.28 17.31
CA PHE A 339 -15.22 -33.04 17.41
C PHE A 339 -16.61 -33.21 16.82
N ASN A 340 -16.78 -33.99 15.73
CA ASN A 340 -18.11 -34.24 15.18
C ASN A 340 -18.91 -35.23 16.03
N SER A 341 -18.29 -36.27 16.57
CA SER A 341 -18.96 -37.23 17.48
C SER A 341 -19.49 -36.57 18.75
N PHE A 342 -18.73 -35.61 19.32
CA PHE A 342 -19.07 -35.00 20.62
C PHE A 342 -19.79 -33.66 20.49
N SER A 343 -19.69 -32.91 19.37
CA SER A 343 -20.20 -31.53 19.30
C SER A 343 -20.85 -31.13 17.99
N LEU A 344 -20.90 -32.01 16.97
CA LEU A 344 -21.42 -31.69 15.62
C LEU A 344 -20.77 -30.41 15.07
N ILE A 345 -19.45 -30.29 15.23
CA ILE A 345 -18.70 -29.04 14.97
C ILE A 345 -18.88 -28.58 13.52
N ASP A 346 -18.89 -29.49 12.54
CA ASP A 346 -19.01 -29.15 11.11
C ASP A 346 -20.37 -28.52 10.79
N ILE A 347 -21.45 -29.04 11.35
CA ILE A 347 -22.79 -28.44 11.23
C ILE A 347 -22.79 -27.03 11.83
N THR A 348 -22.12 -26.85 12.97
CA THR A 348 -22.01 -25.56 13.64
C THR A 348 -21.21 -24.56 12.79
N ILE A 349 -20.08 -24.97 12.18
CA ILE A 349 -19.26 -24.14 11.30
C ILE A 349 -20.08 -23.69 10.08
N VAL A 350 -20.74 -24.62 9.37
CA VAL A 350 -21.56 -24.28 8.19
C VAL A 350 -22.67 -23.29 8.56
N ARG A 351 -23.31 -23.46 9.72
CA ARG A 351 -24.34 -22.54 10.20
C ARG A 351 -23.79 -21.14 10.49
N LEU A 352 -22.65 -21.04 11.20
CA LEU A 352 -22.00 -19.77 11.49
C LEU A 352 -21.59 -19.07 10.20
N PHE A 353 -21.00 -19.81 9.27
CA PHE A 353 -20.65 -19.27 7.96
C PHE A 353 -21.87 -18.77 7.18
N SER A 354 -22.96 -19.53 7.12
CA SER A 354 -24.20 -19.09 6.45
C SER A 354 -24.82 -17.84 7.09
N ARG A 355 -24.67 -17.68 8.42
CA ARG A 355 -25.09 -16.46 9.11
C ARG A 355 -24.21 -15.27 8.73
N TRP A 356 -22.89 -15.46 8.78
CA TRP A 356 -21.92 -14.44 8.40
C TRP A 356 -22.15 -13.97 6.97
N GLN A 357 -22.28 -14.89 6.01
CA GLN A 357 -22.54 -14.59 4.61
C GLN A 357 -23.77 -13.71 4.43
N ARG A 358 -24.89 -14.02 5.07
CA ARG A 358 -26.13 -13.22 4.96
C ARG A 358 -26.03 -11.83 5.58
N ASN A 359 -25.25 -11.67 6.62
CA ASN A 359 -25.21 -10.41 7.35
C ASN A 359 -24.21 -9.42 6.74
N TYR A 360 -23.11 -9.91 6.17
CA TYR A 360 -21.95 -9.07 5.92
C TYR A 360 -21.46 -9.06 4.47
N HIS A 361 -21.80 -10.06 3.65
CA HIS A 361 -21.19 -10.19 2.33
C HIS A 361 -21.33 -8.93 1.46
N GLN A 362 -22.43 -8.20 1.54
CA GLN A 362 -22.71 -7.01 0.72
C GLN A 362 -21.81 -5.82 1.07
N PHE A 363 -21.13 -5.84 2.20
CA PHE A 363 -20.28 -4.75 2.66
C PHE A 363 -18.78 -5.03 2.46
N THR A 364 -18.40 -6.26 2.12
CA THR A 364 -16.98 -6.69 2.04
C THR A 364 -16.17 -5.86 1.06
N ASP A 365 -16.73 -5.55 -0.13
CA ASP A 365 -16.05 -4.78 -1.16
C ASP A 365 -15.82 -3.33 -0.71
N GLN A 366 -16.83 -2.74 -0.06
CA GLN A 366 -16.71 -1.39 0.50
C GLN A 366 -15.63 -1.32 1.58
N TRP A 367 -15.58 -2.30 2.49
CA TRP A 367 -14.55 -2.33 3.55
C TRP A 367 -13.16 -2.50 2.96
N ILE A 368 -12.97 -3.40 1.98
CA ILE A 368 -11.68 -3.59 1.32
C ILE A 368 -11.24 -2.31 0.59
N ALA A 369 -12.14 -1.67 -0.18
CA ALA A 369 -11.83 -0.42 -0.87
C ALA A 369 -11.46 0.70 0.12
N THR A 370 -12.19 0.81 1.23
CA THR A 370 -11.91 1.78 2.30
C THR A 370 -10.56 1.53 2.96
N LEU A 371 -10.23 0.26 3.27
CA LEU A 371 -8.92 -0.11 3.84
C LEU A 371 -7.78 0.17 2.86
N ASN A 372 -7.97 -0.06 1.56
CA ASN A 372 -6.96 0.24 0.54
C ASN A 372 -6.66 1.74 0.47
N LEU A 373 -7.70 2.59 0.52
CA LEU A 373 -7.51 4.04 0.54
C LEU A 373 -6.82 4.49 1.84
N PHE A 374 -7.23 3.94 2.98
CA PHE A 374 -6.60 4.24 4.26
C PHE A 374 -5.12 3.85 4.29
N ASP A 375 -4.77 2.70 3.74
CA ASP A 375 -3.39 2.20 3.60
C ASP A 375 -2.53 3.13 2.72
N ALA A 376 -3.09 3.65 1.62
CA ALA A 376 -2.43 4.67 0.79
C ALA A 376 -2.21 5.97 1.58
N LEU A 377 -3.20 6.44 2.35
CA LEU A 377 -3.06 7.65 3.19
C LEU A 377 -2.00 7.48 4.29
N VAL A 378 -1.89 6.30 4.89
CA VAL A 378 -0.82 5.98 5.86
C VAL A 378 0.56 6.10 5.20
N SER A 379 0.72 5.58 3.98
CA SER A 379 1.96 5.74 3.21
C SER A 379 2.29 7.22 2.95
N MET A 380 1.29 8.01 2.56
CA MET A 380 1.44 9.46 2.35
C MET A 380 1.77 10.20 3.64
N GLY A 381 1.15 9.83 4.77
CA GLY A 381 1.46 10.37 6.10
C GLY A 381 2.89 10.06 6.54
N ASN A 382 3.38 8.85 6.29
CA ASN A 382 4.76 8.47 6.57
C ASN A 382 5.77 9.25 5.71
N PHE A 383 5.46 9.47 4.43
CA PHE A 383 6.30 10.32 3.57
C PHE A 383 6.40 11.74 4.14
N ARG A 384 5.28 12.35 4.54
CA ARG A 384 5.27 13.67 5.16
C ARG A 384 6.11 13.72 6.44
N LEU A 385 6.03 12.70 7.29
CA LEU A 385 6.83 12.61 8.52
C LEU A 385 8.34 12.63 8.23
N ASN A 386 8.77 11.93 7.17
CA ASN A 386 10.17 11.81 6.79
C ASN A 386 10.72 13.04 6.05
N GLU A 387 9.87 13.78 5.30
CA GLU A 387 10.28 14.89 4.43
C GLU A 387 10.05 16.27 5.10
N HIS A 388 10.76 16.53 6.18
CA HIS A 388 10.61 17.71 7.03
C HIS A 388 10.90 19.06 6.34
N ARG A 389 11.57 19.07 5.16
CA ARG A 389 11.87 20.29 4.39
C ARG A 389 10.75 20.67 3.42
N ALA A 390 9.84 19.76 3.19
CA ALA A 390 8.73 20.00 2.28
C ALA A 390 7.63 20.82 2.96
N VAL A 391 6.94 21.65 2.21
CA VAL A 391 5.91 22.59 2.67
C VAL A 391 4.55 22.25 2.06
N ASP A 392 3.47 22.73 2.64
CA ASP A 392 2.14 22.58 2.06
C ASP A 392 1.97 23.55 0.87
N ALA A 393 1.43 23.04 -0.26
CA ALA A 393 1.07 23.88 -1.39
C ALA A 393 -0.22 24.65 -1.10
N GLU A 394 -0.30 25.90 -1.57
CA GLU A 394 -1.53 26.69 -1.64
C GLU A 394 -2.29 26.30 -2.92
N VAL A 395 -3.28 25.41 -2.80
CA VAL A 395 -4.11 25.03 -3.95
C VAL A 395 -5.26 26.00 -4.08
N CYS A 396 -5.39 26.66 -5.25
CA CYS A 396 -6.43 27.65 -5.53
C CYS A 396 -7.47 27.10 -6.51
N ASP A 397 -8.71 27.56 -6.31
CA ASP A 397 -9.86 27.22 -7.16
C ASP A 397 -9.98 28.26 -8.30
N GLU A 398 -9.12 28.13 -9.30
CA GLU A 398 -9.11 28.99 -10.48
C GLU A 398 -9.21 28.11 -11.74
N GLU A 399 -10.13 28.47 -12.65
CA GLU A 399 -10.35 27.79 -13.94
C GLU A 399 -9.28 28.17 -14.98
N LYS A 400 -8.04 28.31 -14.55
CA LYS A 400 -6.88 28.63 -15.38
C LYS A 400 -5.63 28.02 -14.79
N VAL A 401 -4.56 27.90 -15.58
CA VAL A 401 -3.25 27.48 -15.06
C VAL A 401 -2.66 28.56 -14.17
N VAL A 402 -2.43 28.25 -12.91
CA VAL A 402 -1.65 29.04 -11.96
C VAL A 402 -0.55 28.15 -11.42
N TYR A 403 0.70 28.57 -11.54
CA TYR A 403 1.85 27.91 -10.98
C TYR A 403 2.88 28.96 -10.52
N GLU A 404 2.86 29.33 -9.26
CA GLU A 404 3.79 30.30 -8.68
C GLU A 404 4.68 29.60 -7.65
N ALA A 405 5.95 29.43 -7.95
CA ALA A 405 6.90 28.71 -7.12
C ALA A 405 8.04 29.64 -6.69
N GLU A 406 8.28 29.71 -5.38
CA GLU A 406 9.47 30.30 -4.77
C GLU A 406 10.37 29.17 -4.29
N GLY A 407 11.60 29.12 -4.73
CA GLY A 407 12.58 28.13 -4.32
C GLY A 407 12.20 26.68 -4.64
N LEU A 408 11.64 26.42 -5.80
CA LEU A 408 11.31 25.08 -6.27
C LEU A 408 12.56 24.22 -6.51
N TYR A 409 12.56 22.97 -6.04
CA TYR A 409 13.67 22.06 -6.27
C TYR A 409 13.18 20.61 -6.45
N HIS A 410 14.08 19.77 -7.00
CA HIS A 410 13.77 18.38 -7.24
C HIS A 410 13.92 17.56 -5.94
N PRO A 411 12.88 16.80 -5.51
CA PRO A 411 12.88 16.10 -4.21
C PRO A 411 14.04 15.10 -4.04
N PHE A 412 14.52 14.51 -5.14
CA PHE A 412 15.47 13.41 -5.09
C PHE A 412 16.93 13.82 -5.08
N LEU A 413 17.23 15.11 -5.18
CA LEU A 413 18.59 15.63 -5.13
C LEU A 413 19.08 15.93 -3.71
N GLY A 414 18.20 15.87 -2.72
CA GLY A 414 18.54 16.10 -1.33
C GLY A 414 19.19 17.47 -1.07
N GLU A 415 20.33 17.49 -0.38
CA GLU A 415 21.05 18.75 -0.05
C GLU A 415 21.75 19.39 -1.25
N LYS A 416 21.92 18.67 -2.35
CA LYS A 416 22.53 19.19 -3.59
C LYS A 416 21.51 19.89 -4.50
N ALA A 417 20.24 19.87 -4.13
CA ALA A 417 19.19 20.51 -4.92
C ALA A 417 19.38 22.03 -4.94
N VAL A 418 19.35 22.60 -6.13
CA VAL A 418 19.38 24.05 -6.32
C VAL A 418 17.94 24.54 -6.48
N ALA A 419 17.53 25.42 -5.57
CA ALA A 419 16.19 25.98 -5.56
C ALA A 419 16.05 27.10 -6.61
N ASN A 420 14.93 27.13 -7.33
CA ASN A 420 14.64 28.08 -8.39
C ASN A 420 13.26 28.71 -8.21
N ASP A 421 13.16 30.02 -8.44
CA ASP A 421 11.88 30.72 -8.52
C ASP A 421 11.36 30.63 -9.94
N PHE A 422 10.08 30.30 -10.08
CA PHE A 422 9.47 30.23 -11.40
C PHE A 422 7.97 30.45 -11.33
N ARG A 423 7.47 31.25 -12.29
CA ARG A 423 6.05 31.54 -12.43
C ARG A 423 5.58 31.16 -13.82
N ILE A 424 4.42 30.49 -13.86
CA ILE A 424 3.72 30.14 -15.10
C ILE A 424 2.35 30.79 -15.04
N ASP A 425 2.09 31.67 -15.98
CA ASP A 425 0.81 32.32 -16.17
C ASP A 425 0.00 31.59 -17.26
N ASN A 426 -1.32 31.68 -17.17
CA ASN A 426 -2.22 30.95 -18.06
C ASN A 426 -2.05 31.39 -19.52
N HIS A 427 -2.05 30.39 -20.41
CA HIS A 427 -1.96 30.60 -21.84
C HIS A 427 -0.65 31.26 -22.31
N GLU A 428 0.44 31.04 -21.57
CA GLU A 428 1.80 31.49 -21.93
C GLU A 428 2.72 30.29 -22.17
N TYR A 429 3.80 30.51 -22.91
CA TYR A 429 4.77 29.52 -23.32
C TYR A 429 6.17 29.93 -22.91
N TYR A 430 6.84 29.05 -22.15
CA TYR A 430 8.16 29.31 -21.59
C TYR A 430 9.18 28.46 -22.32
N ILE A 431 10.05 29.10 -23.13
CA ILE A 431 11.11 28.43 -23.89
C ILE A 431 12.39 28.46 -23.07
N ILE A 432 12.84 27.27 -22.63
CA ILE A 432 14.01 27.12 -21.75
C ILE A 432 15.20 26.63 -22.57
N THR A 433 16.17 27.50 -22.76
CA THR A 433 17.43 27.18 -23.47
C THR A 433 18.55 26.86 -22.50
N GLY A 434 19.62 26.22 -22.98
CA GLY A 434 20.80 25.90 -22.19
C GLY A 434 21.56 24.69 -22.70
N ALA A 435 22.81 24.57 -22.29
CA ALA A 435 23.69 23.47 -22.65
C ALA A 435 23.20 22.11 -22.11
N ASN A 436 23.76 21.03 -22.61
CA ASN A 436 23.57 19.71 -22.00
C ASN A 436 24.14 19.71 -20.58
N MET A 437 23.50 18.97 -19.67
CA MET A 437 23.83 18.88 -18.23
C MET A 437 23.60 20.18 -17.42
N ALA A 438 23.10 21.26 -18.02
CA ALA A 438 22.84 22.53 -17.31
C ALA A 438 21.65 22.46 -16.32
N GLY A 439 20.86 21.39 -16.34
CA GLY A 439 19.77 21.17 -15.37
C GLY A 439 18.35 21.30 -15.93
N LYS A 440 18.16 21.56 -17.24
CA LYS A 440 16.83 21.75 -17.88
C LYS A 440 15.85 20.61 -17.58
N SER A 441 16.18 19.37 -17.94
CA SER A 441 15.28 18.21 -17.74
C SER A 441 14.98 17.95 -16.27
N THR A 442 15.93 18.21 -15.36
CA THR A 442 15.72 18.09 -13.91
C THR A 442 14.74 19.15 -13.42
N PHE A 443 14.85 20.37 -13.91
CA PHE A 443 13.92 21.44 -13.59
C PHE A 443 12.50 21.15 -14.11
N LEU A 444 12.36 20.70 -15.35
CA LEU A 444 11.06 20.29 -15.91
C LEU A 444 10.40 19.18 -15.06
N ARG A 445 11.18 18.19 -14.63
CA ARG A 445 10.68 17.15 -13.71
C ARG A 445 10.28 17.72 -12.35
N SER A 446 11.02 18.71 -11.86
CA SER A 446 10.67 19.37 -10.58
C SER A 446 9.29 20.02 -10.65
N LEU A 447 8.94 20.66 -11.78
CA LEU A 447 7.60 21.23 -12.01
C LEU A 447 6.53 20.14 -11.92
N GLY A 448 6.69 19.06 -12.69
CA GLY A 448 5.70 17.97 -12.76
C GLY A 448 5.55 17.20 -11.45
N ILE A 449 6.66 16.86 -10.78
CA ILE A 449 6.62 16.10 -9.52
C ILE A 449 5.95 16.93 -8.41
N ASN A 450 6.29 18.21 -8.27
CA ASN A 450 5.67 19.05 -7.26
C ASN A 450 4.18 19.29 -7.54
N TYR A 451 3.77 19.35 -8.82
CA TYR A 451 2.35 19.33 -9.18
C TYR A 451 1.66 18.05 -8.67
N LEU A 452 2.22 16.86 -8.95
CA LEU A 452 1.64 15.59 -8.49
C LEU A 452 1.53 15.50 -6.97
N LEU A 453 2.55 15.97 -6.26
CA LEU A 453 2.54 16.02 -4.80
C LEU A 453 1.41 16.92 -4.31
N ALA A 454 1.29 18.15 -4.86
CA ALA A 454 0.25 19.10 -4.48
C ALA A 454 -1.16 18.54 -4.73
N MET A 455 -1.40 17.92 -5.89
CA MET A 455 -2.71 17.36 -6.26
C MET A 455 -3.12 16.17 -5.38
N ASN A 456 -2.16 15.51 -4.74
CA ASN A 456 -2.40 14.43 -3.78
C ASN A 456 -2.44 14.91 -2.31
N GLY A 457 -2.40 16.22 -2.05
CA GLY A 457 -2.36 16.77 -0.70
C GLY A 457 -1.04 16.51 0.03
N LEU A 458 -0.02 16.03 -0.68
CA LEU A 458 1.33 15.78 -0.17
C LEU A 458 2.13 17.08 -0.07
N PRO A 459 3.11 17.15 0.83
CA PRO A 459 4.01 18.29 0.91
C PRO A 459 4.90 18.41 -0.35
N VAL A 460 5.17 19.63 -0.77
CA VAL A 460 5.94 19.97 -1.97
C VAL A 460 7.32 20.49 -1.64
N PHE A 461 8.25 20.33 -2.56
CA PHE A 461 9.65 20.72 -2.41
C PHE A 461 9.88 22.11 -3.02
N ALA A 462 9.44 23.10 -2.29
CA ALA A 462 9.59 24.53 -2.56
C ALA A 462 9.64 25.31 -1.24
N PHE A 463 9.99 26.59 -1.27
CA PHE A 463 9.80 27.47 -0.12
C PHE A 463 8.34 27.93 -0.03
N ARG A 464 7.71 28.15 -1.19
CA ARG A 464 6.28 28.40 -1.36
C ARG A 464 5.84 27.91 -2.74
N LEU A 465 4.65 27.31 -2.80
CA LEU A 465 4.02 26.92 -4.07
C LEU A 465 2.53 27.28 -4.01
N LYS A 466 2.08 28.17 -4.93
CA LYS A 466 0.66 28.39 -5.20
C LYS A 466 0.32 27.77 -6.55
N ILE A 467 -0.75 26.98 -6.61
CA ILE A 467 -1.05 26.17 -7.77
C ILE A 467 -2.55 25.92 -7.92
N SER A 468 -3.05 25.90 -9.16
CA SER A 468 -4.42 25.49 -9.48
C SER A 468 -4.50 24.04 -9.94
N VAL A 469 -5.70 23.53 -10.10
CA VAL A 469 -5.95 22.20 -10.67
C VAL A 469 -6.04 22.32 -12.19
N PHE A 470 -5.21 21.58 -12.93
CA PHE A 470 -5.18 21.55 -14.39
C PHE A 470 -4.79 20.16 -14.92
N HIS A 471 -4.98 19.93 -16.20
CA HIS A 471 -4.51 18.71 -16.85
C HIS A 471 -3.00 18.82 -17.13
N LEU A 472 -2.21 17.82 -16.69
CA LEU A 472 -0.78 17.75 -16.94
C LEU A 472 -0.45 16.74 -18.03
N PHE A 473 0.32 17.15 -19.03
CA PHE A 473 0.92 16.26 -20.01
C PHE A 473 2.42 16.54 -20.15
N THR A 474 3.22 15.48 -20.23
CA THR A 474 4.66 15.60 -20.43
C THR A 474 5.12 14.81 -21.65
N SER A 475 6.17 15.27 -22.31
CA SER A 475 6.92 14.53 -23.33
C SER A 475 8.40 14.83 -23.17
N MET A 476 9.08 13.98 -22.41
CA MET A 476 10.49 14.18 -22.07
C MET A 476 11.36 13.01 -22.54
N ARG A 477 10.78 11.82 -22.57
CA ARG A 477 11.44 10.57 -23.01
C ARG A 477 10.68 9.98 -24.17
N THR A 478 11.39 9.64 -25.22
CA THR A 478 10.84 8.87 -26.34
C THR A 478 11.53 7.51 -26.34
N THR A 479 10.74 6.46 -26.32
CA THR A 479 11.25 5.09 -26.49
C THR A 479 10.91 4.63 -27.89
N ASP A 480 11.92 4.20 -28.66
CA ASP A 480 11.70 3.42 -29.87
C ASP A 480 11.11 2.06 -29.52
N ASP A 481 10.22 1.57 -30.35
CA ASP A 481 9.66 0.23 -30.23
C ASP A 481 10.03 -0.58 -31.48
N LEU A 482 11.24 -1.14 -31.42
CA LEU A 482 11.76 -1.96 -32.50
C LEU A 482 10.95 -3.24 -32.73
N THR A 483 10.24 -3.72 -31.70
CA THR A 483 9.40 -4.93 -31.81
C THR A 483 8.17 -4.69 -32.66
N HIS A 484 7.65 -3.46 -32.67
CA HIS A 484 6.52 -3.06 -33.53
C HIS A 484 6.94 -2.24 -34.75
N GLY A 485 8.27 -2.14 -35.04
CA GLY A 485 8.79 -1.42 -36.21
C GLY A 485 8.57 0.10 -36.14
N ILE A 486 8.39 0.66 -34.96
CA ILE A 486 8.19 2.10 -34.75
C ILE A 486 9.55 2.77 -34.62
N SER A 487 9.91 3.60 -35.62
CA SER A 487 11.11 4.42 -35.54
C SER A 487 10.95 5.51 -34.45
N TYR A 488 12.08 5.94 -33.90
CA TYR A 488 12.14 7.00 -32.88
C TYR A 488 11.31 8.24 -33.27
N PHE A 489 11.44 8.73 -34.51
CA PHE A 489 10.67 9.86 -35.00
C PHE A 489 9.15 9.62 -35.04
N ASN A 490 8.74 8.41 -35.47
CA ASN A 490 7.32 8.07 -35.48
C ASN A 490 6.75 7.96 -34.06
N ALA A 491 7.51 7.44 -33.10
CA ALA A 491 7.12 7.40 -31.69
C ALA A 491 6.91 8.83 -31.14
N GLU A 492 7.77 9.80 -31.50
CA GLU A 492 7.57 11.21 -31.12
C GLU A 492 6.28 11.80 -31.72
N LEU A 493 6.02 11.54 -33.02
CA LEU A 493 4.78 12.01 -33.65
C LEU A 493 3.53 11.41 -33.00
N GLN A 494 3.57 10.11 -32.65
CA GLN A 494 2.47 9.46 -31.92
C GLN A 494 2.27 10.10 -30.55
N ARG A 495 3.36 10.45 -29.84
CA ARG A 495 3.26 11.13 -28.53
C ARG A 495 2.65 12.51 -28.66
N LEU A 496 3.02 13.30 -29.66
CA LEU A 496 2.40 14.60 -29.94
C LEU A 496 0.92 14.46 -30.35
N LYS A 497 0.58 13.42 -31.12
CA LYS A 497 -0.81 13.10 -31.47
C LYS A 497 -1.63 12.73 -30.23
N GLN A 498 -1.06 11.94 -29.31
CA GLN A 498 -1.67 11.60 -28.03
C GLN A 498 -1.92 12.86 -27.19
N LEU A 499 -0.94 13.76 -27.12
CA LEU A 499 -1.08 15.04 -26.45
C LEU A 499 -2.28 15.81 -27.02
N LEU A 500 -2.32 16.02 -28.33
CA LEU A 500 -3.43 16.74 -28.97
C LEU A 500 -4.78 16.09 -28.73
N GLY A 501 -4.82 14.74 -28.72
CA GLY A 501 -6.04 13.97 -28.42
C GLY A 501 -6.47 14.05 -26.95
N SER A 502 -5.56 14.35 -26.02
CA SER A 502 -5.86 14.48 -24.58
C SER A 502 -6.32 15.89 -24.19
N LEU A 503 -6.10 16.90 -25.04
CA LEU A 503 -6.51 18.28 -24.76
C LEU A 503 -8.02 18.41 -24.89
N GLN A 504 -8.67 18.77 -23.80
CA GLN A 504 -10.10 19.12 -23.79
C GLN A 504 -10.23 20.64 -23.87
N GLN A 505 -11.16 21.14 -24.67
CA GLN A 505 -11.29 22.59 -24.92
C GLN A 505 -11.59 23.41 -23.66
N ASP A 506 -12.28 22.80 -22.69
CA ASP A 506 -12.75 23.48 -21.48
C ASP A 506 -11.87 23.24 -20.23
N VAL A 507 -10.81 22.41 -20.34
CA VAL A 507 -9.94 22.10 -19.20
C VAL A 507 -8.58 22.77 -19.40
N PRO A 508 -8.16 23.68 -18.47
CA PRO A 508 -6.84 24.29 -18.56
C PRO A 508 -5.77 23.19 -18.49
N SER A 509 -4.79 23.27 -19.36
CA SER A 509 -3.76 22.24 -19.50
C SER A 509 -2.36 22.82 -19.44
N LEU A 510 -1.47 22.18 -18.68
CA LEU A 510 -0.03 22.46 -18.69
C LEU A 510 0.70 21.34 -19.42
N ILE A 511 1.47 21.71 -20.45
CA ILE A 511 2.35 20.78 -21.14
C ILE A 511 3.81 21.05 -20.79
N ILE A 512 4.58 19.98 -20.57
CA ILE A 512 6.01 20.05 -20.29
C ILE A 512 6.73 19.20 -21.34
N LEU A 513 7.53 19.86 -22.21
CA LEU A 513 8.21 19.22 -23.33
C LEU A 513 9.73 19.37 -23.20
N ASP A 514 10.47 18.27 -23.28
CA ASP A 514 11.94 18.31 -23.33
C ASP A 514 12.41 17.94 -24.75
N GLU A 515 12.57 18.96 -25.56
CA GLU A 515 12.79 18.95 -26.99
C GLU A 515 11.63 18.37 -27.83
N ILE A 516 11.24 19.05 -28.86
CA ILE A 516 10.24 18.61 -29.82
C ILE A 516 10.96 18.10 -31.07
N LEU A 517 10.57 16.93 -31.58
CA LEU A 517 11.09 16.34 -32.84
C LEU A 517 12.61 16.10 -32.84
N LYS A 518 13.11 15.36 -31.84
CA LYS A 518 14.55 15.01 -31.72
C LYS A 518 15.05 14.14 -32.89
N GLY A 519 14.17 13.35 -33.50
CA GLY A 519 14.49 12.31 -34.48
C GLY A 519 14.60 12.78 -35.93
N THR A 520 14.71 14.09 -36.20
CA THR A 520 14.83 14.63 -37.56
C THR A 520 15.97 15.63 -37.71
N ASN A 521 16.20 16.14 -38.93
CA ASN A 521 17.24 17.15 -39.20
C ASN A 521 16.88 18.51 -38.56
N SER A 522 17.87 19.36 -38.35
CA SER A 522 17.72 20.63 -37.60
C SER A 522 16.69 21.60 -38.19
N LEU A 523 16.57 21.67 -39.52
CA LEU A 523 15.64 22.58 -40.18
C LEU A 523 14.18 22.10 -40.04
N ASP A 524 13.95 20.78 -40.25
CA ASP A 524 12.62 20.19 -40.07
C ASP A 524 12.20 20.20 -38.59
N LYS A 525 13.16 19.99 -37.67
CA LYS A 525 12.94 20.12 -36.23
C LYS A 525 12.45 21.52 -35.87
N LEU A 526 13.15 22.55 -36.30
CA LEU A 526 12.77 23.95 -36.03
C LEU A 526 11.39 24.30 -36.60
N ASN A 527 11.17 24.01 -37.89
CA ASN A 527 9.92 24.31 -38.56
C ASN A 527 8.74 23.54 -37.97
N GLY A 528 8.93 22.25 -37.68
CA GLY A 528 7.92 21.42 -37.06
C GLY A 528 7.59 21.82 -35.62
N SER A 529 8.61 22.14 -34.81
CA SER A 529 8.43 22.64 -33.45
C SER A 529 7.67 23.96 -33.42
N ARG A 530 8.02 24.89 -34.30
CA ARG A 530 7.35 26.16 -34.44
C ARG A 530 5.88 26.00 -34.85
N LEU A 531 5.61 25.20 -35.90
CA LEU A 531 4.26 24.88 -36.36
C LEU A 531 3.40 24.28 -35.24
N PHE A 532 3.98 23.33 -34.47
CA PHE A 532 3.30 22.70 -33.36
C PHE A 532 2.96 23.71 -32.25
N LEU A 533 3.91 24.55 -31.82
CA LEU A 533 3.69 25.58 -30.81
C LEU A 533 2.68 26.63 -31.28
N GLU A 534 2.71 27.05 -32.53
CA GLU A 534 1.70 27.95 -33.11
C GLU A 534 0.30 27.33 -33.16
N HIS A 535 0.21 26.02 -33.38
CA HIS A 535 -1.06 25.29 -33.36
C HIS A 535 -1.66 25.24 -31.94
N ILE A 536 -0.87 24.77 -30.96
CA ILE A 536 -1.36 24.60 -29.57
C ILE A 536 -1.61 25.94 -28.88
N SER A 537 -0.94 27.03 -29.33
CA SER A 537 -1.17 28.39 -28.79
C SER A 537 -2.56 28.95 -29.08
N ARG A 538 -3.36 28.29 -29.91
CA ARG A 538 -4.77 28.61 -30.17
C ARG A 538 -5.74 27.86 -29.28
N LEU A 539 -5.22 26.90 -28.47
CA LEU A 539 -5.99 26.08 -27.55
C LEU A 539 -5.82 26.60 -26.12
N ASN A 540 -6.64 26.12 -25.18
CA ASN A 540 -6.48 26.47 -23.75
C ASN A 540 -5.30 25.69 -23.12
N VAL A 541 -4.10 26.00 -23.56
CA VAL A 541 -2.86 25.28 -23.20
C VAL A 541 -1.79 26.27 -22.79
N THR A 542 -1.11 25.94 -21.72
CA THR A 542 0.11 26.61 -21.23
C THR A 542 1.29 25.69 -21.44
N GLY A 543 2.47 26.18 -21.82
CA GLY A 543 3.59 25.34 -22.19
C GLY A 543 4.91 25.69 -21.53
N VAL A 544 5.67 24.67 -21.09
CA VAL A 544 7.08 24.82 -20.69
C VAL A 544 7.91 23.88 -21.57
N ILE A 545 8.78 24.46 -22.39
CA ILE A 545 9.50 23.75 -23.44
C ILE A 545 11.00 23.94 -23.26
N ALA A 546 11.74 22.88 -22.97
CA ALA A 546 13.19 22.91 -23.05
C ALA A 546 13.66 22.63 -24.48
N THR A 547 14.67 23.35 -24.94
CA THR A 547 15.27 23.14 -26.26
C THR A 547 16.75 23.51 -26.28
N HIS A 548 17.49 22.87 -27.20
CA HIS A 548 18.84 23.28 -27.58
C HIS A 548 18.85 24.19 -28.80
N ASP A 549 17.71 24.37 -29.46
CA ASP A 549 17.57 25.18 -30.65
C ASP A 549 17.30 26.63 -30.27
N LEU A 550 18.32 27.48 -30.43
CA LEU A 550 18.24 28.92 -30.10
C LEU A 550 17.36 29.69 -31.07
N GLU A 551 17.12 29.16 -32.28
CA GLU A 551 16.22 29.84 -33.25
C GLU A 551 14.76 29.81 -32.79
N LEU A 552 14.37 28.79 -31.97
CA LEU A 552 13.02 28.73 -31.42
C LEU A 552 12.76 29.89 -30.45
N SER A 553 13.79 30.41 -29.78
CA SER A 553 13.68 31.53 -28.85
C SER A 553 13.23 32.85 -29.53
N LYS A 554 13.39 32.97 -30.87
CA LYS A 554 12.92 34.12 -31.62
C LYS A 554 11.38 34.29 -31.65
N MET A 555 10.64 33.26 -31.22
CA MET A 555 9.18 33.34 -31.06
C MET A 555 8.77 34.41 -30.03
N GLU A 556 9.61 34.71 -29.02
CA GLU A 556 9.38 35.82 -28.08
C GLU A 556 9.43 37.18 -28.79
N ASP A 557 10.38 37.39 -29.73
CA ASP A 557 10.49 38.63 -30.49
C ASP A 557 9.24 38.90 -31.36
N GLU A 558 8.62 37.81 -31.86
CA GLU A 558 7.44 37.91 -32.72
C GLU A 558 6.13 38.07 -31.91
N LYS A 559 6.04 37.41 -30.74
CA LYS A 559 4.85 37.40 -29.88
C LYS A 559 5.25 37.47 -28.38
N PRO A 560 5.75 38.65 -27.92
CA PRO A 560 6.33 38.80 -26.58
C PRO A 560 5.31 38.68 -25.43
N GLN A 561 4.01 38.71 -25.73
CA GLN A 561 2.96 38.52 -24.75
C GLN A 561 2.61 37.02 -24.55
N LEU A 562 3.14 36.15 -25.43
CA LEU A 562 2.78 34.74 -25.45
C LEU A 562 3.97 33.82 -25.15
N PHE A 563 5.16 34.19 -25.65
CA PHE A 563 6.38 33.42 -25.50
C PHE A 563 7.39 34.17 -24.64
N HIS A 564 8.02 33.43 -23.71
CA HIS A 564 8.99 33.98 -22.76
C HIS A 564 10.23 33.09 -22.72
N ASN A 565 11.40 33.71 -22.88
CA ASN A 565 12.66 32.98 -22.86
C ASN A 565 13.28 32.93 -21.48
N TYR A 566 13.71 31.73 -21.13
CA TYR A 566 14.52 31.45 -19.94
C TYR A 566 15.73 30.61 -20.33
N CYS A 567 16.75 30.64 -19.50
CA CYS A 567 17.95 29.85 -19.76
C CYS A 567 18.60 29.31 -18.48
N PHE A 568 19.34 28.23 -18.67
CA PHE A 568 20.34 27.73 -17.73
C PHE A 568 21.72 28.04 -18.28
N GLU A 569 22.37 29.06 -17.72
CA GLU A 569 23.73 29.45 -18.11
C GLU A 569 24.78 28.54 -17.47
N ILE A 570 25.88 28.37 -18.20
CA ILE A 570 27.10 27.72 -17.71
C ILE A 570 28.25 28.73 -17.71
N GLU A 571 29.12 28.66 -16.73
CA GLU A 571 30.32 29.46 -16.68
C GLU A 571 31.50 28.66 -17.22
N LEU A 572 32.14 29.19 -18.26
CA LEU A 572 33.31 28.63 -18.87
C LEU A 572 34.56 29.31 -18.27
N GLY A 573 35.22 28.63 -17.34
CA GLY A 573 36.46 29.06 -16.72
C GLY A 573 37.60 28.06 -16.99
N THR A 574 38.44 27.80 -16.02
CA THR A 574 39.42 26.69 -16.04
C THR A 574 38.75 25.32 -16.00
N SER A 575 37.50 25.27 -15.54
CA SER A 575 36.57 24.14 -15.59
C SER A 575 35.17 24.65 -15.86
N ILE A 576 34.27 23.79 -16.36
CA ILE A 576 32.86 24.15 -16.54
C ILE A 576 32.18 24.14 -15.17
N THR A 577 31.53 25.25 -14.83
CA THR A 577 30.72 25.38 -13.60
C THR A 577 29.25 25.47 -13.98
N TYR A 578 28.41 24.64 -13.32
CA TYR A 578 26.98 24.61 -13.52
C TYR A 578 26.28 25.28 -12.34
N SER A 579 25.66 26.41 -12.55
CA SER A 579 24.91 27.13 -11.50
C SER A 579 23.60 26.42 -11.15
N TYR A 580 23.03 25.68 -12.10
CA TYR A 580 21.68 25.08 -12.03
C TYR A 580 20.57 26.10 -11.70
N LYS A 581 20.83 27.39 -11.96
CA LYS A 581 19.89 28.50 -11.76
C LYS A 581 19.24 28.88 -13.07
N ILE A 582 17.90 28.97 -13.06
CA ILE A 582 17.12 29.50 -14.19
C ILE A 582 17.14 31.04 -14.17
N THR A 583 17.35 31.64 -15.32
CA THR A 583 17.35 33.09 -15.50
C THR A 583 16.57 33.48 -16.76
N LYS A 584 16.03 34.69 -16.80
CA LYS A 584 15.37 35.23 -18.02
C LYS A 584 16.38 35.44 -19.14
N GLY A 585 15.98 35.09 -20.37
CA GLY A 585 16.78 35.29 -21.58
C GLY A 585 17.17 33.98 -22.27
N VAL A 586 18.09 34.06 -23.21
CA VAL A 586 18.54 32.95 -24.07
C VAL A 586 19.97 32.58 -23.72
N ALA A 587 20.28 31.30 -23.64
CA ALA A 587 21.62 30.78 -23.30
C ALA A 587 22.66 31.22 -24.35
N ARG A 588 23.79 31.73 -23.89
CA ARG A 588 24.89 32.23 -24.73
C ARG A 588 25.98 31.21 -24.96
N ASN A 589 26.20 30.32 -23.98
CA ASN A 589 27.31 29.39 -23.96
C ASN A 589 26.87 27.98 -24.33
N GLN A 590 27.66 27.30 -25.19
CA GLN A 590 27.52 25.88 -25.54
C GLN A 590 28.76 25.13 -25.05
N ASN A 591 28.56 23.98 -24.43
CA ASN A 591 29.66 23.23 -23.79
C ASN A 591 30.17 22.01 -24.56
N ALA A 592 29.48 21.58 -25.63
CA ALA A 592 29.80 20.33 -26.32
C ALA A 592 31.23 20.30 -26.88
N THR A 593 31.63 21.39 -27.55
CA THR A 593 32.98 21.52 -28.12
C THR A 593 34.06 21.63 -27.03
N TYR A 594 33.72 22.28 -25.91
CA TYR A 594 34.66 22.41 -24.78
C TYR A 594 34.89 21.06 -24.10
N LEU A 595 33.80 20.33 -23.77
CA LEU A 595 33.88 18.99 -23.17
C LEU A 595 34.63 17.99 -24.08
N LEU A 596 34.43 18.07 -25.39
CA LEU A 596 35.17 17.22 -26.33
C LEU A 596 36.67 17.52 -26.31
N LYS A 597 37.07 18.80 -26.18
CA LYS A 597 38.48 19.20 -26.05
C LYS A 597 39.13 18.72 -24.75
N GLU A 598 38.37 18.53 -23.68
CA GLU A 598 38.90 17.97 -22.42
C GLU A 598 39.19 16.46 -22.50
N ILE A 599 38.51 15.76 -23.43
CA ILE A 599 38.68 14.31 -23.65
C ILE A 599 39.78 14.03 -24.68
N LEU A 600 39.98 14.93 -25.68
CA LEU A 600 40.99 14.83 -26.73
C LEU A 600 42.34 15.32 -26.25
#